data_07bdbb1deb15b6310fc09103f976557e
#
_entry.id   07bdbb1deb15b6310fc09103f976557e
#
_cell.length_a   1.000
_cell.length_b   1.000
_cell.length_c   1.000
_cell.angle_alpha   90.00
_cell.angle_beta   90.00
_cell.angle_gamma   90.00
#
_symmetry.space_group_name_H-M   'P 1'
#
loop_
_entity.id
_entity.type
_entity.pdbx_description
1 polymer ?
#
loop_
_entity_poly.entity_id
_entity_poly.type
_entity_poly.pdbx_seq_one_letter_code
_entity_poly.pdbx_strand_id
1 'polypeptide(L)'
;MDESIIFALCEGLPRQGPGSAACTKEMVSRIPRIPPHPAILDIGCGSGMQTLDLARLLPDAYIMAVDVYKPFLDELNKRAMNAGVSGRIKIIETSMDELSFPPESFDLVWAEGSIFIIGVTQGLTAWKRFIRPGGYLAFTEAVWFTDAPSDEAKAFWQETYPSIKTAGEIKKIATGAGYSCLTDFPLTPSAWWDD
;
A
#
# COMPACT_ATOMS: atom_id res chain seq x y z
N MET A 1 -8.45 -20.46 -0.37
CA MET A 1 -9.79 -19.80 -0.30
C MET A 1 -9.97 -19.12 -1.66
N ASP A 2 -11.17 -19.15 -2.22
CA ASP A 2 -11.42 -18.51 -3.52
C ASP A 2 -11.31 -16.99 -3.33
N GLU A 3 -10.47 -16.31 -4.14
CA GLU A 3 -10.26 -14.86 -4.07
C GLU A 3 -11.56 -14.06 -4.21
N SER A 4 -12.51 -14.56 -5.02
CA SER A 4 -13.82 -13.92 -5.19
C SER A 4 -14.62 -13.83 -3.88
N ILE A 5 -14.47 -14.81 -2.99
CA ILE A 5 -15.13 -14.84 -1.69
C ILE A 5 -14.50 -13.79 -0.76
N ILE A 6 -13.16 -13.67 -0.79
CA ILE A 6 -12.44 -12.68 0.04
C ILE A 6 -12.85 -11.27 -0.38
N PHE A 7 -12.88 -10.99 -1.68
CA PHE A 7 -13.31 -9.67 -2.18
C PHE A 7 -14.75 -9.36 -1.77
N ALA A 8 -15.68 -10.31 -1.91
CA ALA A 8 -17.07 -10.13 -1.52
C ALA A 8 -17.24 -9.89 0.01
N LEU A 9 -16.44 -10.54 0.85
CA LEU A 9 -16.45 -10.33 2.30
C LEU A 9 -15.92 -8.94 2.68
N CYS A 10 -15.03 -8.36 1.87
CA CYS A 10 -14.46 -7.04 2.10
C CYS A 10 -15.29 -5.90 1.50
N GLU A 11 -16.35 -6.21 0.72
CA GLU A 11 -17.25 -5.18 0.19
C GLU A 11 -17.98 -4.44 1.33
N GLY A 12 -18.05 -3.12 1.19
CA GLY A 12 -18.69 -2.26 2.19
C GLY A 12 -17.83 -1.93 3.40
N LEU A 13 -16.68 -2.58 3.57
CA LEU A 13 -15.74 -2.16 4.60
C LEU A 13 -15.07 -0.83 4.23
N PRO A 14 -14.77 0.02 5.21
CA PRO A 14 -14.02 1.25 4.97
C PRO A 14 -12.65 0.98 4.37
N ARG A 15 -11.88 0.05 4.93
CA ARG A 15 -10.59 -0.46 4.43
C ARG A 15 -10.64 -1.97 4.24
N GLN A 16 -9.83 -2.48 3.33
CA GLN A 16 -9.70 -3.92 3.04
C GLN A 16 -8.48 -4.55 3.74
N GLY A 17 -7.78 -3.78 4.55
CA GLY A 17 -6.61 -4.23 5.30
C GLY A 17 -6.26 -3.26 6.42
N PRO A 18 -5.31 -3.63 7.30
CA PRO A 18 -4.89 -2.78 8.42
C PRO A 18 -4.31 -1.46 7.94
N GLY A 19 -4.76 -0.37 8.55
CA GLY A 19 -4.31 0.98 8.25
C GLY A 19 -5.21 2.00 8.93
N SER A 20 -4.82 3.26 8.91
CA SER A 20 -5.65 4.37 9.37
C SER A 20 -5.15 5.70 8.80
N ALA A 21 -6.00 6.72 8.82
CA ALA A 21 -5.61 8.08 8.43
C ALA A 21 -4.39 8.59 9.24
N ALA A 22 -4.29 8.18 10.52
CA ALA A 22 -3.15 8.52 11.36
C ALA A 22 -1.85 7.84 10.89
N CYS A 23 -1.91 6.57 10.50
CA CYS A 23 -0.76 5.83 9.97
C CYS A 23 -0.30 6.41 8.62
N THR A 24 -1.24 6.72 7.73
CA THR A 24 -0.93 7.37 6.43
C THR A 24 -0.27 8.73 6.67
N LYS A 25 -0.81 9.56 7.57
CA LYS A 25 -0.24 10.86 7.95
C LYS A 25 1.17 10.72 8.54
N GLU A 26 1.35 9.77 9.45
CA GLU A 26 2.65 9.52 10.08
C GLU A 26 3.70 9.14 9.03
N MET A 27 3.37 8.23 8.10
CA MET A 27 4.29 7.83 7.05
C MET A 27 4.62 9.01 6.11
N VAL A 28 3.63 9.78 5.67
CA VAL A 28 3.86 10.96 4.82
C VAL A 28 4.76 11.97 5.52
N SER A 29 4.59 12.19 6.83
CA SER A 29 5.41 13.12 7.61
C SER A 29 6.89 12.71 7.73
N ARG A 30 7.18 11.43 7.55
CA ARG A 30 8.54 10.86 7.61
C ARG A 30 9.27 10.88 6.26
N ILE A 31 8.59 11.22 5.17
CA ILE A 31 9.23 11.40 3.87
C ILE A 31 9.95 12.76 3.85
N PRO A 32 11.28 12.78 3.70
CA PRO A 32 12.05 14.01 3.92
C PRO A 32 11.71 15.14 2.96
N ARG A 33 11.36 14.78 1.73
CA ARG A 33 11.08 15.76 0.67
C ARG A 33 10.10 15.19 -0.35
N ILE A 34 8.88 15.71 -0.34
CA ILE A 34 7.90 15.48 -1.41
C ILE A 34 7.91 16.73 -2.29
N PRO A 35 8.05 16.61 -3.62
CA PRO A 35 8.04 17.78 -4.50
C PRO A 35 6.65 18.45 -4.51
N PRO A 36 6.55 19.74 -4.92
CA PRO A 36 5.27 20.34 -5.28
C PRO A 36 4.61 19.52 -6.40
N HIS A 37 3.28 19.34 -6.34
CA HIS A 37 2.51 18.58 -7.33
C HIS A 37 3.05 17.15 -7.57
N PRO A 38 3.17 16.30 -6.52
CA PRO A 38 3.76 14.99 -6.65
C PRO A 38 2.85 14.05 -7.44
N ALA A 39 3.46 13.24 -8.30
CA ALA A 39 2.79 12.10 -8.94
C ALA A 39 2.88 10.88 -8.01
N ILE A 40 1.74 10.32 -7.64
CA ILE A 40 1.64 9.18 -6.72
C ILE A 40 1.02 7.99 -7.46
N LEU A 41 1.56 6.80 -7.22
CA LEU A 41 0.95 5.53 -7.63
C LEU A 41 0.54 4.76 -6.37
N ASP A 42 -0.76 4.54 -6.19
CA ASP A 42 -1.32 3.74 -5.09
C ASP A 42 -1.70 2.36 -5.65
N ILE A 43 -0.95 1.33 -5.23
CA ILE A 43 -1.03 -0.03 -5.77
C ILE A 43 -1.81 -0.93 -4.82
N GLY A 44 -2.91 -1.53 -5.30
CA GLY A 44 -3.87 -2.24 -4.48
C GLY A 44 -4.65 -1.26 -3.63
N CYS A 45 -5.21 -0.24 -4.28
CA CYS A 45 -5.87 0.88 -3.59
C CYS A 45 -7.18 0.49 -2.88
N GLY A 46 -7.74 -0.69 -3.18
CA GLY A 46 -9.01 -1.11 -2.62
C GLY A 46 -10.11 -0.08 -2.82
N SER A 47 -10.94 0.12 -1.80
CA SER A 47 -11.99 1.15 -1.78
C SER A 47 -11.48 2.57 -1.49
N GLY A 48 -10.14 2.76 -1.40
CA GLY A 48 -9.46 4.03 -1.52
C GLY A 48 -9.35 4.89 -0.28
N MET A 49 -9.45 4.35 0.94
CA MET A 49 -9.33 5.18 2.14
C MET A 49 -7.95 5.86 2.23
N GLN A 50 -6.86 5.09 2.05
CA GLN A 50 -5.51 5.66 2.00
C GLN A 50 -5.31 6.59 0.80
N THR A 51 -5.91 6.29 -0.36
CA THR A 51 -5.88 7.18 -1.53
C THR A 51 -6.47 8.55 -1.20
N LEU A 52 -7.62 8.58 -0.50
CA LEU A 52 -8.25 9.83 -0.07
C LEU A 52 -7.43 10.56 1.00
N ASP A 53 -6.80 9.82 1.91
CA ASP A 53 -5.92 10.41 2.92
C ASP A 53 -4.69 11.04 2.27
N LEU A 54 -4.07 10.36 1.31
CA LEU A 54 -2.98 10.93 0.50
C LEU A 54 -3.44 12.19 -0.24
N ALA A 55 -4.63 12.17 -0.86
CA ALA A 55 -5.18 13.33 -1.56
C ALA A 55 -5.47 14.53 -0.64
N ARG A 56 -5.81 14.29 0.64
CA ARG A 56 -6.01 15.35 1.65
C ARG A 56 -4.69 15.89 2.19
N LEU A 57 -3.73 15.00 2.47
CA LEU A 57 -2.42 15.35 3.01
C LEU A 57 -1.54 16.08 1.99
N LEU A 58 -1.71 15.74 0.72
CA LEU A 58 -0.95 16.27 -0.41
C LEU A 58 -1.93 16.90 -1.42
N PRO A 59 -2.44 18.11 -1.14
CA PRO A 59 -3.54 18.70 -1.90
C PRO A 59 -3.22 18.97 -3.39
N ASP A 60 -1.94 19.07 -3.73
CA ASP A 60 -1.49 19.28 -5.10
C ASP A 60 -1.04 17.98 -5.79
N ALA A 61 -1.18 16.83 -5.14
CA ALA A 61 -0.83 15.53 -5.71
C ALA A 61 -1.79 15.12 -6.82
N TYR A 62 -1.25 14.44 -7.83
CA TYR A 62 -2.01 13.65 -8.78
C TYR A 62 -1.77 12.17 -8.49
N ILE A 63 -2.85 11.42 -8.25
CA ILE A 63 -2.79 10.03 -7.79
C ILE A 63 -3.33 9.11 -8.88
N MET A 64 -2.55 8.10 -9.26
CA MET A 64 -3.03 6.95 -10.00
C MET A 64 -3.30 5.84 -8.99
N ALA A 65 -4.56 5.44 -8.84
CA ALA A 65 -5.01 4.40 -7.94
C ALA A 65 -5.37 3.15 -8.75
N VAL A 66 -4.71 2.04 -8.45
CA VAL A 66 -4.87 0.79 -9.21
C VAL A 66 -5.33 -0.35 -8.30
N ASP A 67 -6.29 -1.13 -8.78
CA ASP A 67 -6.78 -2.36 -8.16
C ASP A 67 -7.37 -3.26 -9.25
N VAL A 68 -7.51 -4.56 -8.96
CA VAL A 68 -8.14 -5.52 -9.88
C VAL A 68 -9.64 -5.61 -9.69
N TYR A 69 -10.14 -5.25 -8.50
CA TYR A 69 -11.52 -5.49 -8.15
C TYR A 69 -12.40 -4.27 -8.39
N LYS A 70 -13.13 -4.33 -9.49
CA LYS A 70 -13.98 -3.21 -9.95
C LYS A 70 -14.93 -2.64 -8.87
N PRO A 71 -15.64 -3.43 -8.03
CA PRO A 71 -16.49 -2.87 -6.99
C PRO A 71 -15.76 -1.95 -6.01
N PHE A 72 -14.51 -2.24 -5.66
CA PHE A 72 -13.70 -1.35 -4.83
C PHE A 72 -13.40 -0.03 -5.55
N LEU A 73 -13.06 -0.11 -6.84
CA LEU A 73 -12.78 1.07 -7.66
C LEU A 73 -14.01 1.95 -7.85
N ASP A 74 -15.17 1.34 -8.00
CA ASP A 74 -16.46 2.06 -8.08
C ASP A 74 -16.75 2.79 -6.76
N GLU A 75 -16.45 2.17 -5.62
CA GLU A 75 -16.57 2.79 -4.31
C GLU A 75 -15.57 3.92 -4.11
N LEU A 76 -14.28 3.71 -4.48
CA LEU A 76 -13.27 4.78 -4.47
C LEU A 76 -13.73 5.98 -5.29
N ASN A 77 -14.28 5.75 -6.49
CA ASN A 77 -14.78 6.84 -7.33
C ASN A 77 -15.88 7.65 -6.64
N LYS A 78 -16.85 6.98 -6.01
CA LYS A 78 -17.94 7.65 -5.24
C LYS A 78 -17.35 8.47 -4.09
N ARG A 79 -16.43 7.89 -3.32
CA ARG A 79 -15.76 8.55 -2.20
C ARG A 79 -14.95 9.76 -2.65
N ALA A 80 -14.20 9.64 -3.76
CA ALA A 80 -13.42 10.74 -4.33
C ALA A 80 -14.31 11.90 -4.82
N MET A 81 -15.44 11.59 -5.43
CA MET A 81 -16.45 12.60 -5.82
C MET A 81 -17.02 13.31 -4.58
N ASN A 82 -17.45 12.56 -3.57
CA ASN A 82 -18.01 13.10 -2.34
C ASN A 82 -16.99 13.97 -1.57
N ALA A 83 -15.71 13.62 -1.63
CA ALA A 83 -14.61 14.37 -1.02
C ALA A 83 -14.13 15.56 -1.86
N GLY A 84 -14.65 15.74 -3.08
CA GLY A 84 -14.23 16.83 -3.98
C GLY A 84 -12.82 16.69 -4.55
N VAL A 85 -12.26 15.46 -4.58
CA VAL A 85 -10.89 15.20 -5.01
C VAL A 85 -10.79 14.35 -6.28
N SER A 86 -11.91 13.97 -6.88
CA SER A 86 -11.96 13.10 -8.07
C SER A 86 -11.18 13.64 -9.27
N GLY A 87 -11.07 14.95 -9.43
CA GLY A 87 -10.27 15.57 -10.49
C GLY A 87 -8.76 15.34 -10.41
N ARG A 88 -8.27 14.81 -9.27
CA ARG A 88 -6.85 14.53 -9.02
C ARG A 88 -6.54 13.05 -8.83
N ILE A 89 -7.55 12.19 -8.90
CA ILE A 89 -7.41 10.74 -8.75
C ILE A 89 -7.84 10.07 -10.05
N LYS A 90 -6.90 9.40 -10.70
CA LYS A 90 -7.17 8.55 -11.85
C LYS A 90 -7.24 7.10 -11.39
N ILE A 91 -8.41 6.50 -11.55
CA ILE A 91 -8.68 5.11 -11.17
C ILE A 91 -8.42 4.20 -12.37
N ILE A 92 -7.69 3.11 -12.17
CA ILE A 92 -7.32 2.17 -13.23
C ILE A 92 -7.55 0.74 -12.73
N GLU A 93 -8.39 0.01 -13.44
CA GLU A 93 -8.60 -1.43 -13.21
C GLU A 93 -7.46 -2.21 -13.88
N THR A 94 -6.53 -2.72 -13.07
CA THR A 94 -5.39 -3.51 -13.56
C THR A 94 -4.77 -4.30 -12.41
N SER A 95 -4.09 -5.40 -12.75
CA SER A 95 -3.31 -6.15 -11.76
C SER A 95 -1.99 -5.44 -11.43
N MET A 96 -1.55 -5.59 -10.17
CA MET A 96 -0.31 -4.99 -9.68
C MET A 96 0.97 -5.57 -10.28
N ASP A 97 0.89 -6.72 -10.94
CA ASP A 97 1.98 -7.36 -11.70
C ASP A 97 1.95 -7.02 -13.19
N GLU A 98 0.85 -6.43 -13.69
CA GLU A 98 0.67 -6.04 -15.10
C GLU A 98 0.76 -4.53 -15.33
N LEU A 99 1.32 -3.79 -14.39
CA LEU A 99 1.41 -2.33 -14.46
C LEU A 99 2.23 -1.88 -15.68
N SER A 100 1.63 -1.01 -16.50
CA SER A 100 2.22 -0.48 -17.73
C SER A 100 2.31 1.05 -17.67
N PHE A 101 3.18 1.56 -16.80
CA PHE A 101 3.52 2.98 -16.74
C PHE A 101 4.90 3.22 -17.33
N PRO A 102 5.17 4.43 -17.87
CA PRO A 102 6.52 4.81 -18.25
C PRO A 102 7.49 4.71 -17.04
N PRO A 103 8.76 4.41 -17.26
CA PRO A 103 9.75 4.48 -16.19
C PRO A 103 9.80 5.86 -15.55
N GLU A 104 10.19 5.92 -14.27
CA GLU A 104 10.44 7.17 -13.54
C GLU A 104 9.26 8.16 -13.59
N SER A 105 8.02 7.64 -13.50
CA SER A 105 6.80 8.44 -13.62
C SER A 105 6.29 8.99 -12.30
N PHE A 106 6.70 8.38 -11.16
CA PHE A 106 6.12 8.69 -9.86
C PHE A 106 7.17 9.17 -8.86
N ASP A 107 6.79 10.15 -8.07
CA ASP A 107 7.57 10.66 -6.94
C ASP A 107 7.38 9.79 -5.69
N LEU A 108 6.20 9.16 -5.57
CA LEU A 108 5.85 8.26 -4.48
C LEU A 108 5.05 7.06 -5.03
N VAL A 109 5.50 5.86 -4.73
CA VAL A 109 4.72 4.63 -4.87
C VAL A 109 4.22 4.23 -3.48
N TRP A 110 2.93 3.93 -3.37
CA TRP A 110 2.26 3.54 -2.13
C TRP A 110 1.63 2.17 -2.30
N ALA A 111 1.75 1.30 -1.29
CA ALA A 111 1.15 -0.03 -1.29
C ALA A 111 0.76 -0.43 0.14
N GLU A 112 -0.44 -0.06 0.57
CA GLU A 112 -0.94 -0.34 1.92
C GLU A 112 -1.74 -1.64 1.92
N GLY A 113 -1.25 -2.65 2.65
CA GLY A 113 -1.92 -3.95 2.77
C GLY A 113 -2.03 -4.74 1.45
N SER A 114 -1.12 -4.56 0.51
CA SER A 114 -1.25 -5.15 -0.83
C SER A 114 0.00 -5.85 -1.37
N ILE A 115 1.20 -5.44 -0.99
CA ILE A 115 2.45 -5.98 -1.55
C ILE A 115 2.61 -7.49 -1.32
N PHE A 116 2.04 -8.02 -0.23
CA PHE A 116 2.10 -9.45 0.10
C PHE A 116 1.45 -10.34 -0.97
N ILE A 117 0.50 -9.82 -1.75
CA ILE A 117 -0.25 -10.56 -2.79
C ILE A 117 0.71 -11.12 -3.84
N ILE A 118 1.65 -10.32 -4.32
CA ILE A 118 2.68 -10.76 -5.28
C ILE A 118 4.01 -11.10 -4.61
N GLY A 119 4.10 -10.87 -3.30
CA GLY A 119 5.32 -11.05 -2.51
C GLY A 119 6.25 -9.85 -2.54
N VAL A 120 6.81 -9.53 -1.37
CA VAL A 120 7.63 -8.33 -1.14
C VAL A 120 8.80 -8.23 -2.12
N THR A 121 9.51 -9.33 -2.37
CA THR A 121 10.66 -9.32 -3.29
C THR A 121 10.25 -8.94 -4.71
N GLN A 122 9.16 -9.51 -5.19
CA GLN A 122 8.65 -9.25 -6.54
C GLN A 122 8.14 -7.80 -6.65
N GLY A 123 7.32 -7.35 -5.70
CA GLY A 123 6.79 -5.98 -5.68
C GLY A 123 7.89 -4.94 -5.67
N LEU A 124 8.85 -5.06 -4.74
CA LEU A 124 9.99 -4.15 -4.66
C LEU A 124 10.80 -4.10 -5.96
N THR A 125 11.04 -5.24 -6.58
CA THR A 125 11.82 -5.31 -7.83
C THR A 125 11.06 -4.73 -9.02
N ALA A 126 9.78 -5.12 -9.18
CA ALA A 126 8.98 -4.76 -10.34
C ALA A 126 8.60 -3.27 -10.34
N TRP A 127 8.28 -2.70 -9.16
CA TRP A 127 7.77 -1.34 -9.05
C TRP A 127 8.87 -0.29 -9.03
N LYS A 128 10.12 -0.67 -8.74
CA LYS A 128 11.26 0.26 -8.69
C LYS A 128 11.40 1.10 -9.95
N ARG A 129 11.19 0.50 -11.12
CA ARG A 129 11.30 1.18 -12.41
C ARG A 129 10.36 2.39 -12.56
N PHE A 130 9.26 2.43 -11.82
CA PHE A 130 8.30 3.51 -11.89
C PHE A 130 8.66 4.72 -11.03
N ILE A 131 9.59 4.56 -10.10
CA ILE A 131 9.99 5.58 -9.14
C ILE A 131 11.06 6.47 -9.77
N ARG A 132 10.84 7.78 -9.74
CA ARG A 132 11.82 8.77 -10.16
C ARG A 132 13.09 8.69 -9.31
N PRO A 133 14.27 9.08 -9.83
CA PRO A 133 15.46 9.29 -9.02
C PRO A 133 15.17 10.21 -7.83
N GLY A 134 15.46 9.74 -6.61
CA GLY A 134 15.13 10.45 -5.37
C GLY A 134 13.66 10.37 -4.93
N GLY A 135 12.83 9.60 -5.63
CA GLY A 135 11.47 9.27 -5.20
C GLY A 135 11.42 8.16 -4.15
N TYR A 136 10.23 7.84 -3.70
CA TYR A 136 10.00 6.99 -2.53
C TYR A 136 9.06 5.83 -2.81
N LEU A 137 9.22 4.77 -2.05
CA LEU A 137 8.24 3.70 -1.90
C LEU A 137 7.85 3.60 -0.42
N ALA A 138 6.56 3.63 -0.15
CA ALA A 138 5.98 3.33 1.16
C ALA A 138 5.03 2.14 1.04
N PHE A 139 5.16 1.16 1.94
CA PHE A 139 4.28 0.01 1.96
C PHE A 139 4.08 -0.50 3.38
N THR A 140 2.99 -1.22 3.62
CA THR A 140 2.79 -1.97 4.86
C THR A 140 2.92 -3.46 4.61
N GLU A 141 3.43 -4.18 5.62
CA GLU A 141 3.67 -5.61 5.54
C GLU A 141 3.50 -6.26 6.92
N ALA A 142 2.93 -7.45 6.94
CA ALA A 142 2.88 -8.27 8.14
C ALA A 142 4.26 -8.84 8.45
N VAL A 143 4.73 -8.63 9.68
CA VAL A 143 6.07 -9.07 10.09
C VAL A 143 6.06 -9.69 11.47
N TRP A 144 7.04 -10.57 11.72
CA TRP A 144 7.35 -11.01 13.07
C TRP A 144 8.00 -9.88 13.87
N PHE A 145 7.43 -9.55 15.03
CA PHE A 145 8.00 -8.60 16.00
C PHE A 145 8.95 -9.26 17.00
N THR A 146 9.09 -10.59 16.93
CA THR A 146 9.97 -11.38 17.80
C THR A 146 10.59 -12.53 17.01
N ASP A 147 11.81 -12.89 17.38
CA ASP A 147 12.50 -14.06 16.82
C ASP A 147 11.98 -15.40 17.39
N ALA A 148 11.16 -15.33 18.44
CA ALA A 148 10.58 -16.50 19.11
C ALA A 148 9.04 -16.34 19.26
N PRO A 149 8.28 -16.36 18.16
CA PRO A 149 6.83 -16.33 18.23
C PRO A 149 6.27 -17.62 18.84
N SER A 150 5.09 -17.55 19.46
CA SER A 150 4.41 -18.71 20.02
C SER A 150 4.12 -19.77 18.96
N ASP A 151 3.98 -21.02 19.37
CA ASP A 151 3.68 -22.11 18.43
C ASP A 151 2.30 -21.94 17.78
N GLU A 152 1.34 -21.36 18.50
CA GLU A 152 0.02 -21.01 17.97
C GLU A 152 0.13 -19.93 16.86
N ALA A 153 0.89 -18.87 17.09
CA ALA A 153 1.12 -17.83 16.10
C ALA A 153 1.86 -18.37 14.86
N LYS A 154 2.87 -19.24 15.07
CA LYS A 154 3.57 -19.93 13.97
C LYS A 154 2.61 -20.77 13.13
N ALA A 155 1.76 -21.58 13.77
CA ALA A 155 0.80 -22.43 13.08
C ALA A 155 -0.18 -21.59 12.25
N PHE A 156 -0.73 -20.51 12.83
CA PHE A 156 -1.63 -19.60 12.13
C PHE A 156 -0.98 -18.98 10.88
N TRP A 157 0.20 -18.40 11.03
CA TRP A 157 0.87 -17.73 9.92
C TRP A 157 1.43 -18.71 8.89
N GLN A 158 1.80 -19.92 9.29
CA GLN A 158 2.23 -20.97 8.37
C GLN A 158 1.09 -21.39 7.42
N GLU A 159 -0.16 -21.32 7.87
CA GLU A 159 -1.33 -21.63 7.06
C GLU A 159 -1.77 -20.45 6.19
N THR A 160 -1.75 -19.24 6.75
CA THR A 160 -2.34 -18.05 6.11
C THR A 160 -1.34 -17.24 5.28
N TYR A 161 -0.11 -17.10 5.76
CA TYR A 161 0.96 -16.36 5.08
C TYR A 161 2.35 -16.94 5.41
N PRO A 162 2.70 -18.11 4.85
CA PRO A 162 3.93 -18.83 5.19
C PRO A 162 5.22 -18.06 4.85
N SER A 163 5.12 -17.05 4.01
CA SER A 163 6.27 -16.19 3.63
C SER A 163 6.51 -15.01 4.57
N ILE A 164 5.77 -14.92 5.69
CA ILE A 164 5.96 -13.87 6.70
C ILE A 164 7.42 -13.83 7.19
N LYS A 165 7.95 -12.63 7.33
CA LYS A 165 9.35 -12.37 7.67
C LYS A 165 9.45 -11.41 8.85
N THR A 166 10.65 -11.26 9.38
CA THR A 166 10.95 -10.18 10.33
C THR A 166 11.13 -8.84 9.58
N ALA A 167 10.93 -7.73 10.28
CA ALA A 167 11.21 -6.40 9.72
C ALA A 167 12.66 -6.26 9.22
N GLY A 168 13.61 -6.92 9.91
CA GLY A 168 15.02 -6.95 9.50
C GLY A 168 15.24 -7.66 8.16
N GLU A 169 14.53 -8.75 7.90
CA GLU A 169 14.60 -9.46 6.62
C GLU A 169 13.96 -8.64 5.49
N ILE A 170 12.82 -7.98 5.74
CA ILE A 170 12.18 -7.07 4.77
C ILE A 170 13.14 -5.95 4.39
N LYS A 171 13.83 -5.33 5.36
CA LYS A 171 14.85 -4.30 5.09
C LYS A 171 16.01 -4.82 4.25
N LYS A 172 16.48 -6.05 4.48
CA LYS A 172 17.53 -6.68 3.67
C LYS A 172 17.05 -6.91 2.22
N ILE A 173 15.81 -7.36 2.03
CA ILE A 173 15.21 -7.53 0.70
C ILE A 173 15.14 -6.17 -0.01
N ALA A 174 14.67 -5.13 0.66
CA ALA A 174 14.60 -3.79 0.10
C ALA A 174 15.99 -3.26 -0.30
N THR A 175 17.00 -3.45 0.56
CA THR A 175 18.38 -3.07 0.24
C THR A 175 18.93 -3.86 -0.95
N GLY A 176 18.67 -5.17 -1.01
CA GLY A 176 19.04 -6.02 -2.14
C GLY A 176 18.38 -5.60 -3.46
N ALA A 177 17.17 -5.07 -3.41
CA ALA A 177 16.47 -4.48 -4.55
C ALA A 177 16.95 -3.04 -4.88
N GLY A 178 17.93 -2.52 -4.12
CA GLY A 178 18.56 -1.22 -4.33
C GLY A 178 17.76 -0.04 -3.77
N TYR A 179 16.99 -0.24 -2.71
CA TYR A 179 16.39 0.82 -1.91
C TYR A 179 17.26 1.14 -0.68
N SER A 180 17.12 2.36 -0.19
CA SER A 180 17.61 2.75 1.14
C SER A 180 16.42 2.88 2.06
N CYS A 181 16.37 2.09 3.14
CA CYS A 181 15.32 2.21 4.13
C CYS A 181 15.50 3.50 4.94
N LEU A 182 14.55 4.40 4.85
CA LEU A 182 14.59 5.68 5.57
C LEU A 182 14.01 5.54 6.98
N THR A 183 12.90 4.86 7.11
CA THR A 183 12.15 4.71 8.36
C THR A 183 11.22 3.51 8.29
N ASP A 184 10.86 2.99 9.44
CA ASP A 184 9.77 2.05 9.65
C ASP A 184 9.15 2.29 11.04
N PHE A 185 7.92 1.87 11.19
CA PHE A 185 7.21 1.88 12.47
C PHE A 185 6.09 0.83 12.47
N PRO A 186 5.74 0.27 13.63
CA PRO A 186 4.60 -0.62 13.74
C PRO A 186 3.29 0.17 13.60
N LEU A 187 2.31 -0.39 12.92
CA LEU A 187 0.95 0.11 12.99
C LEU A 187 0.41 -0.07 14.41
N THR A 188 -0.41 0.88 14.85
CA THR A 188 -1.06 0.78 16.15
C THR A 188 -2.10 -0.36 16.15
N PRO A 189 -2.40 -0.98 17.30
CA PRO A 189 -3.47 -1.99 17.37
C PRO A 189 -4.81 -1.48 16.82
N SER A 190 -5.12 -0.19 17.01
CA SER A 190 -6.33 0.45 16.48
C SER A 190 -6.42 0.40 14.96
N ALA A 191 -5.31 0.39 14.24
CA ALA A 191 -5.30 0.26 12.78
C ALA A 191 -5.88 -1.08 12.24
N TRP A 192 -6.21 -2.01 13.13
CA TRP A 192 -6.86 -3.28 12.81
C TRP A 192 -8.37 -3.27 13.07
N TRP A 193 -8.87 -2.30 13.86
CA TRP A 193 -10.22 -2.39 14.43
C TRP A 193 -11.05 -1.10 14.33
N ASP A 194 -10.43 0.06 14.11
CA ASP A 194 -11.06 1.37 14.33
C ASP A 194 -11.53 2.10 13.05
N ASP A 195 -11.57 1.46 11.89
CA ASP A 195 -12.11 2.07 10.65
C ASP A 195 -13.55 1.68 10.39
#